data_a5e5a4268fde9cbf23b400fa039fda61
#
_entry.id   a5e5a4268fde9cbf23b400fa039fda61
#
_cell.length_a   1.000
_cell.length_b   1.000
_cell.length_c   1.000
_cell.angle_alpha   90.00
_cell.angle_beta   90.00
_cell.angle_gamma   90.00
#
_symmetry.space_group_name_H-M   'P 1'
#
loop_
_entity.id
_entity.type
_entity.pdbx_description
1 polymer ?
#
loop_
_entity_poly.entity_id
_entity_poly.type
_entity_poly.pdbx_seq_one_letter_code
_entity_poly.pdbx_strand_id
1 'polypeptide(L)'
;MKLRLLTALLGLLASPALLAQPAPGWVLTAEGLYAHQAETDLGDEGGEFSLDRWYLGLGLDYLWSPRTALGVSVGGGESRYDFGGLTGLAPGEPWGDIEDWNVSLVSRFPINDRITGIVVPSYRVNRESGASSSNADTWGLLAGVSWRLREGLTIGPGVGVFDRIEESTQVFPILVIDWDITERWNLSTGRGLAASQGPGLTLTYAATDNWTLGLAGRYEQVDFRLAEDGPGPGGIGRDETFPLVGTAEWSPNPGTRLSFFVGAEFGGELELADAQGNTIATSDYDTAMLFGAAFVWRY
;
A
#
# COMPACT_ATOMS: atom_id res chain seq x y z
N MET A 1 -6.00 -0.02 -1.11
CA MET A 1 -5.95 -1.44 -0.80
C MET A 1 -4.73 -2.17 -1.33
N LYS A 2 -3.93 -1.64 -2.18
CA LYS A 2 -2.79 -2.31 -2.84
C LYS A 2 -1.47 -2.17 -2.07
N LEU A 3 -1.44 -1.42 -0.97
CA LEU A 3 -0.24 -1.08 -0.20
C LEU A 3 0.31 -2.23 0.63
N ARG A 4 -0.54 -3.02 1.18
CA ARG A 4 -0.19 -3.86 2.32
C ARG A 4 0.50 -5.15 1.95
N LEU A 5 0.31 -5.60 0.72
CA LEU A 5 0.96 -6.77 0.18
C LEU A 5 2.43 -6.55 -0.15
N LEU A 6 2.77 -5.35 -0.61
CA LEU A 6 4.12 -5.05 -1.02
C LEU A 6 5.05 -4.77 0.18
N THR A 7 4.53 -4.33 1.33
CA THR A 7 5.40 -4.04 2.48
C THR A 7 6.06 -5.31 3.03
N ALA A 8 5.32 -6.40 3.11
CA ALA A 8 5.89 -7.71 3.46
C ALA A 8 6.85 -8.24 2.36
N LEU A 9 6.52 -7.98 1.09
CA LEU A 9 7.32 -8.42 -0.04
C LEU A 9 8.66 -7.72 -0.15
N LEU A 10 8.69 -6.44 0.11
CA LEU A 10 9.85 -5.58 -0.14
C LEU A 10 10.88 -5.60 0.96
N GLY A 11 10.47 -5.94 2.14
CA GLY A 11 11.43 -6.25 3.17
C GLY A 11 12.37 -7.40 2.80
N LEU A 12 11.95 -8.22 1.86
CA LEU A 12 12.74 -9.36 1.38
C LEU A 12 13.60 -9.03 0.14
N LEU A 13 13.33 -7.93 -0.58
CA LEU A 13 14.13 -7.51 -1.74
C LEU A 13 15.30 -6.60 -1.37
N ALA A 14 15.31 -6.04 -0.14
CA ALA A 14 16.37 -5.15 0.31
C ALA A 14 17.60 -5.93 0.77
N SER A 15 18.62 -5.97 -0.02
CA SER A 15 20.04 -6.18 0.33
C SER A 15 20.90 -5.76 -0.85
N PRO A 16 22.11 -5.26 -0.71
CA PRO A 16 23.14 -5.91 0.07
C PRO A 16 24.06 -4.98 0.85
N ALA A 17 24.09 -5.08 2.16
CA ALA A 17 25.39 -4.99 2.79
C ALA A 17 26.04 -6.38 2.62
N LEU A 18 27.28 -6.46 2.25
CA LEU A 18 28.15 -7.63 2.33
C LEU A 18 28.34 -8.02 3.81
N LEU A 19 27.27 -8.40 4.46
CA LEU A 19 27.28 -9.05 5.76
C LEU A 19 26.94 -10.53 5.50
N ALA A 20 27.55 -11.41 6.28
CA ALA A 20 27.37 -12.84 6.21
C ALA A 20 25.92 -13.20 5.81
N GLN A 21 25.74 -14.08 4.81
CA GLN A 21 24.41 -14.51 4.42
C GLN A 21 23.65 -14.92 5.68
N PRO A 22 22.48 -14.37 5.95
CA PRO A 22 21.73 -14.79 7.13
C PRO A 22 21.52 -16.29 7.06
N ALA A 23 21.77 -16.97 8.16
CA ALA A 23 21.51 -18.39 8.27
C ALA A 23 20.02 -18.65 7.97
N PRO A 24 19.66 -19.79 7.37
CA PRO A 24 18.25 -20.14 7.22
C PRO A 24 17.51 -20.02 8.55
N GLY A 25 16.35 -19.39 8.54
CA GLY A 25 15.63 -19.13 9.79
C GLY A 25 14.27 -18.48 9.57
N TRP A 26 13.56 -18.43 10.69
CA TRP A 26 12.29 -17.72 10.78
C TRP A 26 12.55 -16.24 11.01
N VAL A 27 11.73 -15.42 10.35
CA VAL A 27 11.68 -13.97 10.54
C VAL A 27 10.24 -13.60 10.87
N LEU A 28 10.05 -13.02 12.05
CA LEU A 28 8.80 -12.40 12.45
C LEU A 28 8.85 -10.92 12.10
N THR A 29 7.82 -10.42 11.42
CA THR A 29 7.67 -9.00 11.10
C THR A 29 6.41 -8.47 11.79
N ALA A 30 6.52 -7.31 12.45
CA ALA A 30 5.38 -6.52 12.88
C ALA A 30 5.48 -5.14 12.22
N GLU A 31 4.36 -4.64 11.72
CA GLU A 31 4.31 -3.33 11.07
C GLU A 31 3.07 -2.56 11.49
N GLY A 32 3.16 -1.24 11.43
CA GLY A 32 2.03 -0.36 11.67
C GLY A 32 2.18 0.93 10.91
N LEU A 33 1.03 1.55 10.63
CA LEU A 33 0.91 2.82 9.93
C LEU A 33 -0.20 3.63 10.59
N TYR A 34 0.04 4.92 10.76
CA TYR A 34 -0.98 5.93 10.95
C TYR A 34 -0.76 7.04 9.92
N ALA A 35 -1.84 7.47 9.27
CA ALA A 35 -1.86 8.58 8.33
C ALA A 35 -3.07 9.45 8.60
N HIS A 36 -2.87 10.75 8.53
CA HIS A 36 -3.93 11.76 8.60
C HIS A 36 -3.88 12.62 7.35
N GLN A 37 -4.99 12.67 6.63
CA GLN A 37 -5.27 13.62 5.58
C GLN A 37 -6.04 14.78 6.21
N ALA A 38 -5.50 15.98 6.11
CA ALA A 38 -6.17 17.17 6.60
C ALA A 38 -7.44 17.46 5.79
N GLU A 39 -8.35 18.19 6.41
CA GLU A 39 -9.60 18.62 5.78
C GLU A 39 -9.35 19.27 4.42
N THR A 40 -10.15 18.89 3.44
CA THR A 40 -10.08 19.36 2.06
C THR A 40 -11.49 19.51 1.48
N ASP A 41 -11.66 20.49 0.61
CA ASP A 41 -12.92 20.79 -0.06
C ASP A 41 -13.24 19.73 -1.11
N LEU A 42 -14.51 19.34 -1.18
CA LEU A 42 -15.09 18.48 -2.22
C LEU A 42 -15.59 19.38 -3.36
N GLY A 43 -14.94 19.32 -4.49
CA GLY A 43 -15.29 19.87 -5.80
C GLY A 43 -16.21 21.09 -5.86
N ASP A 44 -16.87 21.28 -7.00
CA ASP A 44 -17.80 22.39 -7.22
C ASP A 44 -19.14 22.24 -6.49
N GLU A 45 -19.44 21.06 -5.95
CA GLU A 45 -20.74 20.75 -5.33
C GLU A 45 -20.78 21.02 -3.84
N GLY A 46 -19.63 21.40 -3.25
CA GLY A 46 -19.48 21.77 -1.85
C GLY A 46 -19.33 20.57 -0.90
N GLY A 47 -19.06 20.89 0.36
CA GLY A 47 -18.68 19.93 1.39
C GLY A 47 -17.17 19.82 1.55
N GLU A 48 -16.76 19.16 2.60
CA GLU A 48 -15.38 18.97 2.97
C GLU A 48 -15.22 17.59 3.61
N PHE A 49 -14.02 17.04 3.66
CA PHE A 49 -13.75 15.85 4.45
C PHE A 49 -12.30 15.80 4.92
N SER A 50 -12.10 15.05 6.00
CA SER A 50 -10.77 14.61 6.46
C SER A 50 -10.74 13.11 6.61
N LEU A 51 -9.54 12.53 6.70
CA LEU A 51 -9.37 11.08 6.75
C LEU A 51 -8.26 10.69 7.73
N ASP A 52 -8.62 9.88 8.71
CA ASP A 52 -7.68 9.18 9.59
C ASP A 52 -7.59 7.72 9.19
N ARG A 53 -6.37 7.23 8.97
CA ARG A 53 -6.13 5.83 8.59
C ARG A 53 -5.08 5.18 9.48
N TRP A 54 -5.40 4.03 10.04
CA TRP A 54 -4.43 3.21 10.74
C TRP A 54 -4.40 1.77 10.23
N TYR A 55 -3.27 1.13 10.39
CA TYR A 55 -3.07 -0.26 10.00
C TYR A 55 -2.06 -0.96 10.89
N LEU A 56 -2.31 -2.24 11.20
CA LEU A 56 -1.38 -3.15 11.86
C LEU A 56 -1.25 -4.44 11.05
N GLY A 57 -0.03 -4.95 10.94
CA GLY A 57 0.28 -6.18 10.23
C GLY A 57 1.29 -7.06 10.98
N LEU A 58 1.14 -8.38 10.80
CA LEU A 58 2.07 -9.39 11.27
C LEU A 58 2.45 -10.30 10.11
N GLY A 59 3.73 -10.61 10.00
CA GLY A 59 4.27 -11.53 9.00
C GLY A 59 5.17 -12.58 9.64
N LEU A 60 5.12 -13.78 9.11
CA LEU A 60 6.02 -14.87 9.49
C LEU A 60 6.61 -15.47 8.21
N ASP A 61 7.90 -15.32 8.04
CA ASP A 61 8.64 -15.79 6.87
C ASP A 61 9.68 -16.84 7.28
N TYR A 62 9.86 -17.86 6.46
CA TYR A 62 11.02 -18.73 6.53
C TYR A 62 11.97 -18.43 5.37
N LEU A 63 13.18 -18.05 5.71
CA LEU A 63 14.25 -17.75 4.77
C LEU A 63 15.20 -18.95 4.65
N TRP A 64 15.23 -19.64 3.51
CA TRP A 64 16.27 -20.62 3.21
C TRP A 64 17.56 -19.95 2.71
N SER A 65 17.39 -18.81 2.04
CA SER A 65 18.48 -17.97 1.55
C SER A 65 17.95 -16.55 1.27
N PRO A 66 18.81 -15.56 0.99
CA PRO A 66 18.36 -14.24 0.56
C PRO A 66 17.45 -14.25 -0.67
N ARG A 67 17.46 -15.33 -1.46
CA ARG A 67 16.70 -15.48 -2.70
C ARG A 67 15.61 -16.55 -2.64
N THR A 68 15.47 -17.23 -1.53
CA THR A 68 14.48 -18.29 -1.33
C THR A 68 13.75 -18.07 -0.01
N ALA A 69 12.48 -17.77 -0.08
CA ALA A 69 11.66 -17.51 1.08
C ALA A 69 10.20 -17.92 0.83
N LEU A 70 9.53 -18.31 1.88
CA LEU A 70 8.09 -18.49 1.93
C LEU A 70 7.59 -17.85 3.21
N GLY A 71 6.55 -17.06 3.11
CA GLY A 71 5.97 -16.38 4.26
C GLY A 71 4.47 -16.17 4.12
N VAL A 72 3.85 -15.89 5.25
CA VAL A 72 2.45 -15.49 5.35
C VAL A 72 2.37 -14.18 6.13
N SER A 73 1.51 -13.28 5.70
CA SER A 73 1.20 -12.07 6.44
C SER A 73 -0.31 -11.90 6.59
N VAL A 74 -0.69 -11.34 7.72
CA VAL A 74 -2.06 -10.94 8.03
C VAL A 74 -2.05 -9.51 8.52
N GLY A 75 -3.09 -8.76 8.22
CA GLY A 75 -3.18 -7.40 8.72
C GLY A 75 -4.58 -6.85 8.63
N GLY A 76 -4.80 -5.76 9.33
CA GLY A 76 -6.05 -5.04 9.32
C GLY A 76 -5.90 -3.61 9.79
N GLY A 77 -6.91 -2.82 9.50
CA GLY A 77 -6.93 -1.40 9.81
C GLY A 77 -8.29 -0.80 9.57
N GLU A 78 -8.34 0.51 9.74
CA GLU A 78 -9.55 1.29 9.61
C GLU A 78 -9.21 2.64 8.96
N SER A 79 -10.09 3.11 8.11
CA SER A 79 -10.06 4.46 7.54
C SER A 79 -11.34 5.16 7.98
N ARG A 80 -11.19 6.25 8.72
CA ARG A 80 -12.27 7.07 9.26
C ARG A 80 -12.40 8.32 8.43
N TYR A 81 -13.49 8.41 7.69
CA TYR A 81 -13.85 9.59 6.93
C TYR A 81 -14.73 10.48 7.83
N ASP A 82 -14.37 11.74 7.94
CA ASP A 82 -15.17 12.77 8.63
C ASP A 82 -15.64 13.79 7.60
N PHE A 83 -16.91 13.68 7.21
CA PHE A 83 -17.52 14.53 6.19
C PHE A 83 -18.23 15.72 6.83
N GLY A 84 -17.91 16.93 6.33
CA GLY A 84 -18.53 18.18 6.71
C GLY A 84 -19.36 18.81 5.59
N GLY A 85 -20.40 19.55 5.96
CA GLY A 85 -21.26 20.24 4.99
C GLY A 85 -22.20 19.30 4.21
N LEU A 86 -22.76 19.83 3.12
CA LEU A 86 -23.53 19.04 2.15
C LEU A 86 -22.59 18.59 1.05
N THR A 87 -22.38 17.29 0.93
CA THR A 87 -21.53 16.73 -0.15
C THR A 87 -22.36 16.50 -1.39
N GLY A 88 -21.78 16.76 -2.57
CA GLY A 88 -22.41 16.40 -3.84
C GLY A 88 -22.54 14.90 -4.07
N LEU A 89 -21.83 14.08 -3.28
CA LEU A 89 -21.86 12.63 -3.37
C LEU A 89 -23.20 12.05 -2.83
N ALA A 90 -23.77 12.68 -1.78
CA ALA A 90 -24.98 12.16 -1.15
C ALA A 90 -25.69 13.25 -0.34
N PRO A 91 -27.02 13.10 -0.06
CA PRO A 91 -27.72 13.97 0.88
C PRO A 91 -27.35 13.62 2.33
N GLY A 92 -26.12 13.86 2.74
CA GLY A 92 -25.57 13.50 4.04
C GLY A 92 -24.17 12.90 3.90
N GLU A 93 -23.73 12.15 4.90
CA GLU A 93 -22.45 11.42 4.84
C GLU A 93 -22.55 10.29 3.79
N PRO A 94 -21.65 10.25 2.81
CA PRO A 94 -21.66 9.21 1.77
C PRO A 94 -21.42 7.81 2.33
N TRP A 95 -20.56 7.69 3.33
CA TRP A 95 -20.22 6.48 4.09
C TRP A 95 -19.57 6.82 5.42
N GLY A 96 -19.48 5.84 6.32
CA GLY A 96 -18.81 5.94 7.61
C GLY A 96 -17.39 5.34 7.58
N ASP A 97 -17.01 4.73 8.72
CA ASP A 97 -15.69 4.11 8.90
C ASP A 97 -15.53 2.87 8.03
N ILE A 98 -14.37 2.74 7.38
CA ILE A 98 -14.04 1.62 6.48
C ILE A 98 -13.05 0.68 7.16
N GLU A 99 -13.47 -0.54 7.42
CA GLU A 99 -12.63 -1.63 7.91
C GLU A 99 -11.92 -2.32 6.75
N ASP A 100 -10.66 -2.68 6.95
CA ASP A 100 -9.94 -3.50 6.01
C ASP A 100 -9.18 -4.65 6.69
N TRP A 101 -9.21 -5.83 6.06
CA TRP A 101 -8.50 -7.03 6.45
C TRP A 101 -7.81 -7.66 5.26
N ASN A 102 -6.62 -8.19 5.46
CA ASN A 102 -5.92 -8.89 4.41
C ASN A 102 -5.07 -10.06 4.92
N VAL A 103 -4.95 -11.07 4.05
CA VAL A 103 -4.01 -12.18 4.19
C VAL A 103 -3.24 -12.30 2.89
N SER A 104 -1.94 -12.49 2.96
CA SER A 104 -1.12 -12.77 1.79
C SER A 104 -0.08 -13.85 2.05
N LEU A 105 0.24 -14.59 0.98
CA LEU A 105 1.33 -15.55 0.95
C LEU A 105 2.45 -14.97 0.06
N VAL A 106 3.67 -14.95 0.58
CA VAL A 106 4.83 -14.46 -0.15
C VAL A 106 5.72 -15.62 -0.51
N SER A 107 5.96 -15.82 -1.79
CA SER A 107 6.92 -16.82 -2.27
C SER A 107 7.99 -16.17 -3.11
N ARG A 108 9.24 -16.46 -2.79
CA ARG A 108 10.41 -15.99 -3.52
C ARG A 108 11.33 -17.19 -3.80
N PHE A 109 11.77 -17.33 -5.06
CA PHE A 109 12.58 -18.46 -5.49
C PHE A 109 13.59 -18.07 -6.58
N PRO A 110 14.81 -18.62 -6.58
CA PRO A 110 15.78 -18.38 -7.63
C PRO A 110 15.37 -19.14 -8.91
N ILE A 111 15.34 -18.41 -10.04
CA ILE A 111 15.18 -19.01 -11.38
C ILE A 111 16.56 -19.39 -11.91
N ASN A 112 17.55 -18.54 -11.71
CA ASN A 112 18.97 -18.78 -11.97
C ASN A 112 19.83 -17.85 -11.08
N ASP A 113 21.14 -17.82 -11.28
CA ASP A 113 22.06 -17.03 -10.43
C ASP A 113 21.79 -15.51 -10.42
N ARG A 114 21.09 -14.97 -11.42
CA ARG A 114 20.81 -13.55 -11.57
C ARG A 114 19.33 -13.20 -11.47
N ILE A 115 18.45 -14.17 -11.67
CA ILE A 115 16.99 -13.93 -11.73
C ILE A 115 16.32 -14.60 -10.53
N THR A 116 15.49 -13.86 -9.85
CA THR A 116 14.64 -14.32 -8.74
C THR A 116 13.18 -14.10 -9.11
N GLY A 117 12.38 -15.12 -9.02
CA GLY A 117 10.93 -15.06 -9.15
C GLY A 117 10.27 -14.69 -7.82
N ILE A 118 9.14 -14.02 -7.92
CA ILE A 118 8.30 -13.64 -6.79
C ILE A 118 6.84 -13.82 -7.14
N VAL A 119 6.06 -14.40 -6.22
CA VAL A 119 4.62 -14.63 -6.37
C VAL A 119 3.95 -14.34 -5.04
N VAL A 120 2.89 -13.52 -5.07
CA VAL A 120 2.15 -13.10 -3.88
C VAL A 120 0.65 -13.13 -4.15
N PRO A 121 -0.01 -14.26 -3.93
CA PRO A 121 -1.47 -14.27 -3.82
C PRO A 121 -1.93 -13.56 -2.54
N SER A 122 -3.11 -12.94 -2.61
CA SER A 122 -3.71 -12.24 -1.49
C SER A 122 -5.22 -12.37 -1.51
N TYR A 123 -5.78 -12.28 -0.31
CA TYR A 123 -7.21 -12.18 -0.06
C TYR A 123 -7.46 -10.97 0.83
N ARG A 124 -8.53 -10.24 0.58
CA ARG A 124 -8.87 -9.01 1.28
C ARG A 124 -10.35 -8.83 1.45
N VAL A 125 -10.70 -8.10 2.50
CA VAL A 125 -12.04 -7.61 2.76
C VAL A 125 -11.92 -6.12 3.06
N ASN A 126 -12.61 -5.30 2.27
CA ASN A 126 -12.73 -3.86 2.51
C ASN A 126 -14.22 -3.53 2.56
N ARG A 127 -14.67 -2.98 3.66
CA ARG A 127 -16.07 -2.70 3.87
C ARG A 127 -16.29 -1.54 4.83
N GLU A 128 -17.39 -0.87 4.68
CA GLU A 128 -17.92 0.02 5.71
C GLU A 128 -18.29 -0.77 6.96
N SER A 129 -18.11 -0.18 8.14
CA SER A 129 -18.51 -0.76 9.41
C SER A 129 -19.99 -1.09 9.41
N GLY A 130 -20.34 -2.34 9.71
CA GLY A 130 -21.72 -2.83 9.63
C GLY A 130 -22.11 -3.45 8.29
N ALA A 131 -21.37 -3.24 7.22
CA ALA A 131 -21.59 -3.92 5.96
C ALA A 131 -21.31 -5.43 6.03
N SER A 132 -22.03 -6.22 5.21
CA SER A 132 -21.75 -7.65 5.09
C SER A 132 -20.35 -7.90 4.54
N SER A 133 -19.64 -8.88 5.10
CA SER A 133 -18.36 -9.34 4.53
C SER A 133 -18.52 -10.15 3.25
N SER A 134 -19.71 -10.72 3.00
CA SER A 134 -20.02 -11.35 1.71
C SER A 134 -20.09 -10.26 0.64
N ASN A 135 -19.41 -10.45 -0.49
CA ASN A 135 -19.26 -9.48 -1.57
C ASN A 135 -18.38 -8.24 -1.27
N ALA A 136 -17.67 -8.23 -0.12
CA ALA A 136 -16.65 -7.24 0.21
C ALA A 136 -15.24 -7.79 0.00
N ASP A 137 -15.14 -9.06 -0.34
CA ASP A 137 -13.90 -9.78 -0.51
C ASP A 137 -13.38 -9.70 -1.94
N THR A 138 -12.07 -9.62 -2.05
CA THR A 138 -11.37 -9.56 -3.33
C THR A 138 -10.08 -10.40 -3.28
N TRP A 139 -9.71 -10.97 -4.42
CA TRP A 139 -8.49 -11.72 -4.60
C TRP A 139 -7.45 -10.90 -5.36
N GLY A 140 -6.20 -11.11 -5.05
CA GLY A 140 -5.10 -10.49 -5.75
C GLY A 140 -3.96 -11.47 -6.02
N LEU A 141 -3.26 -11.25 -7.10
CA LEU A 141 -2.01 -11.93 -7.42
C LEU A 141 -0.99 -10.90 -7.91
N LEU A 142 0.14 -10.81 -7.22
CA LEU A 142 1.33 -10.17 -7.73
C LEU A 142 2.32 -11.24 -8.17
N ALA A 143 2.83 -11.14 -9.39
CA ALA A 143 3.88 -12.02 -9.88
C ALA A 143 4.91 -11.20 -10.66
N GLY A 144 6.17 -11.58 -10.54
CA GLY A 144 7.23 -10.88 -11.24
C GLY A 144 8.58 -11.57 -11.13
N VAL A 145 9.53 -11.00 -11.81
CA VAL A 145 10.93 -11.40 -11.73
C VAL A 145 11.79 -10.19 -11.40
N SER A 146 12.85 -10.39 -10.64
CA SER A 146 13.90 -9.41 -10.42
C SER A 146 15.20 -9.94 -11.02
N TRP A 147 15.77 -9.19 -11.94
CA TRP A 147 16.99 -9.51 -12.64
C TRP A 147 18.13 -8.59 -12.17
N ARG A 148 19.12 -9.15 -11.51
CA ARG A 148 20.34 -8.44 -11.13
C ARG A 148 21.22 -8.24 -12.35
N LEU A 149 21.14 -7.07 -12.96
CA LEU A 149 21.92 -6.70 -14.16
C LEU A 149 23.40 -6.51 -13.82
N ARG A 150 23.66 -5.84 -12.70
CA ARG A 150 24.98 -5.57 -12.12
C ARG A 150 24.86 -5.35 -10.63
N GLU A 151 25.95 -5.20 -9.94
CA GLU A 151 25.97 -4.74 -8.55
C GLU A 151 25.26 -3.38 -8.44
N GLY A 152 24.40 -3.25 -7.44
CA GLY A 152 23.58 -2.05 -7.21
C GLY A 152 22.46 -1.81 -8.24
N LEU A 153 22.18 -2.74 -9.18
CA LEU A 153 21.06 -2.58 -10.11
C LEU A 153 20.32 -3.89 -10.34
N THR A 154 19.11 -3.92 -9.84
CA THR A 154 18.12 -4.97 -10.09
C THR A 154 16.92 -4.36 -10.79
N ILE A 155 16.45 -4.96 -11.86
CA ILE A 155 15.27 -4.56 -12.62
C ILE A 155 14.50 -5.79 -13.07
N GLY A 156 13.20 -5.69 -13.25
CA GLY A 156 12.44 -6.80 -13.84
C GLY A 156 10.97 -6.48 -14.06
N PRO A 157 10.33 -7.17 -15.00
CA PRO A 157 8.91 -7.06 -15.23
C PRO A 157 8.10 -7.84 -14.20
N GLY A 158 6.90 -7.37 -13.94
CA GLY A 158 5.90 -8.06 -13.16
C GLY A 158 4.50 -7.72 -13.65
N VAL A 159 3.53 -8.39 -13.09
CA VAL A 159 2.12 -8.17 -13.34
C VAL A 159 1.35 -8.23 -12.01
N GLY A 160 0.41 -7.32 -11.85
CA GLY A 160 -0.63 -7.36 -10.83
C GLY A 160 -1.95 -7.75 -11.47
N VAL A 161 -2.64 -8.70 -10.84
CA VAL A 161 -3.99 -9.12 -11.21
C VAL A 161 -4.82 -9.01 -9.94
N PHE A 162 -5.85 -8.18 -9.94
CA PHE A 162 -6.69 -7.94 -8.77
C PHE A 162 -8.15 -7.98 -9.16
N ASP A 163 -8.88 -8.74 -8.43
CA ASP A 163 -10.32 -8.69 -8.46
C ASP A 163 -10.81 -7.38 -7.83
N ARG A 164 -11.92 -6.86 -8.31
CA ARG A 164 -12.55 -5.64 -7.83
C ARG A 164 -13.99 -5.93 -7.42
N ILE A 165 -14.48 -5.16 -6.48
CA ILE A 165 -15.87 -5.30 -6.03
C ILE A 165 -16.79 -4.89 -7.19
N GLU A 166 -17.65 -5.83 -7.64
CA GLU A 166 -18.64 -5.65 -8.72
C GLU A 166 -18.09 -5.14 -10.06
N GLU A 167 -16.79 -5.22 -10.27
CA GLU A 167 -16.15 -4.80 -11.50
C GLU A 167 -15.26 -5.92 -12.09
N SER A 168 -14.80 -5.69 -13.32
CA SER A 168 -13.89 -6.62 -13.98
C SER A 168 -12.52 -6.64 -13.30
N THR A 169 -11.90 -7.81 -13.30
CA THR A 169 -10.53 -8.01 -12.81
C THR A 169 -9.57 -7.02 -13.46
N GLN A 170 -8.85 -6.26 -12.64
CA GLN A 170 -7.85 -5.31 -13.10
C GLN A 170 -6.50 -6.00 -13.29
N VAL A 171 -5.89 -5.79 -14.45
CA VAL A 171 -4.55 -6.28 -14.78
C VAL A 171 -3.65 -5.08 -15.08
N PHE A 172 -2.51 -4.97 -14.42
CA PHE A 172 -1.55 -3.90 -14.69
C PHE A 172 -0.10 -4.40 -14.69
N PRO A 173 0.75 -3.82 -15.54
CA PRO A 173 2.16 -4.11 -15.55
C PRO A 173 2.84 -3.51 -14.32
N ILE A 174 3.84 -4.22 -13.82
CA ILE A 174 4.71 -3.75 -12.74
C ILE A 174 6.13 -3.74 -13.26
N LEU A 175 6.87 -2.68 -12.97
CA LEU A 175 8.30 -2.61 -13.17
C LEU A 175 8.98 -2.64 -11.80
N VAL A 176 9.73 -3.70 -11.53
CA VAL A 176 10.58 -3.79 -10.34
C VAL A 176 11.89 -3.08 -10.62
N ILE A 177 12.22 -2.08 -9.83
CA ILE A 177 13.49 -1.36 -9.87
C ILE A 177 14.06 -1.34 -8.46
N ASP A 178 15.33 -1.66 -8.32
CA ASP A 178 16.14 -1.40 -7.13
C ASP A 178 17.53 -0.99 -7.63
N TRP A 179 17.79 0.32 -7.58
CA TRP A 179 18.96 0.92 -8.17
C TRP A 179 19.71 1.81 -7.18
N ASP A 180 20.86 1.34 -6.74
CA ASP A 180 21.85 2.16 -6.05
C ASP A 180 22.53 3.08 -7.07
N ILE A 181 22.01 4.30 -7.22
CA ILE A 181 22.54 5.33 -8.13
C ILE A 181 23.96 5.71 -7.69
N THR A 182 24.14 5.84 -6.37
CA THR A 182 25.41 6.02 -5.69
C THR A 182 25.39 5.24 -4.36
N GLU A 183 26.45 5.28 -3.57
CA GLU A 183 26.51 4.69 -2.22
C GLU A 183 25.43 5.26 -1.26
N ARG A 184 24.90 6.45 -1.56
CA ARG A 184 23.91 7.13 -0.69
C ARG A 184 22.53 7.28 -1.33
N TRP A 185 22.44 7.25 -2.66
CA TRP A 185 21.19 7.43 -3.37
C TRP A 185 20.68 6.10 -3.92
N ASN A 186 19.45 5.76 -3.57
CA ASN A 186 18.75 4.59 -4.12
C ASN A 186 17.40 5.01 -4.72
N LEU A 187 17.09 4.47 -5.89
CA LEU A 187 15.79 4.57 -6.54
C LEU A 187 15.15 3.19 -6.55
N SER A 188 13.94 3.07 -6.03
CA SER A 188 13.24 1.79 -6.00
C SER A 188 11.75 1.92 -6.27
N THR A 189 11.19 0.90 -6.89
CA THR A 189 9.75 0.67 -6.91
C THR A 189 9.38 -0.20 -5.73
N GLY A 190 8.31 0.15 -5.06
CA GLY A 190 7.75 -0.71 -4.05
C GLY A 190 8.48 -0.73 -2.71
N ARG A 191 9.25 0.26 -2.31
CA ARG A 191 9.79 0.43 -0.95
C ARG A 191 9.00 1.49 -0.17
N GLY A 192 8.91 1.26 1.15
CA GLY A 192 8.29 2.22 2.08
C GLY A 192 6.85 2.54 1.72
N LEU A 193 6.46 3.79 1.90
CA LEU A 193 5.10 4.27 1.63
C LEU A 193 4.70 4.16 0.16
N ALA A 194 5.65 4.20 -0.78
CA ALA A 194 5.35 4.02 -2.20
C ALA A 194 5.01 2.58 -2.60
N ALA A 195 5.20 1.62 -1.70
CA ALA A 195 4.88 0.22 -1.93
C ALA A 195 3.42 -0.13 -1.67
N SER A 196 2.62 0.82 -1.29
CA SER A 196 1.48 0.49 -0.50
C SER A 196 0.16 0.23 -1.20
N GLN A 197 -0.30 0.99 -2.13
CA GLN A 197 -1.66 0.81 -2.69
C GLN A 197 -1.70 0.86 -4.23
N GLY A 198 -0.57 0.93 -4.87
CA GLY A 198 -0.48 0.99 -6.31
C GLY A 198 0.96 1.07 -6.79
N PRO A 199 1.16 1.28 -8.08
CA PRO A 199 2.49 1.51 -8.62
C PRO A 199 3.06 2.80 -8.03
N GLY A 200 4.26 2.72 -7.47
CA GLY A 200 4.92 3.85 -6.85
C GLY A 200 6.42 3.80 -7.01
N LEU A 201 7.04 4.96 -6.82
CA LEU A 201 8.48 5.16 -6.92
C LEU A 201 8.98 5.88 -5.67
N THR A 202 10.11 5.44 -5.16
CA THR A 202 10.77 6.05 -4.01
C THR A 202 12.23 6.35 -4.34
N LEU A 203 12.63 7.60 -4.15
CA LEU A 203 14.01 8.03 -4.16
C LEU A 203 14.46 8.25 -2.72
N THR A 204 15.54 7.60 -2.29
CA THR A 204 16.06 7.72 -0.93
C THR A 204 17.50 8.21 -0.91
N TYR A 205 17.87 8.90 0.17
CA TYR A 205 19.20 9.39 0.47
C TYR A 205 19.62 8.96 1.88
N ALA A 206 20.68 8.16 1.98
CA ALA A 206 21.29 7.79 3.25
C ALA A 206 22.04 9.00 3.84
N ALA A 207 21.36 9.76 4.72
CA ALA A 207 21.92 10.96 5.33
C ALA A 207 22.99 10.63 6.38
N THR A 208 22.74 9.59 7.19
CA THR A 208 23.68 9.00 8.15
C THR A 208 23.49 7.49 8.17
N ASP A 209 24.24 6.79 9.02
CA ASP A 209 24.13 5.33 9.19
C ASP A 209 22.73 4.90 9.69
N ASN A 210 22.02 5.79 10.39
CA ASN A 210 20.73 5.50 11.01
C ASN A 210 19.58 6.33 10.43
N TRP A 211 19.84 7.33 9.59
CA TRP A 211 18.80 8.18 9.01
C TRP A 211 18.82 8.14 7.49
N THR A 212 17.66 7.86 6.92
CA THR A 212 17.41 7.92 5.50
C THR A 212 16.29 8.92 5.23
N LEU A 213 16.54 9.85 4.31
CA LEU A 213 15.52 10.78 3.81
C LEU A 213 14.99 10.25 2.47
N GLY A 214 13.74 10.55 2.14
CA GLY A 214 13.16 10.07 0.90
C GLY A 214 12.10 10.99 0.32
N LEU A 215 11.81 10.76 -0.95
CA LEU A 215 10.65 11.27 -1.66
C LEU A 215 9.92 10.08 -2.28
N ALA A 216 8.63 9.94 -1.98
CA ALA A 216 7.83 8.82 -2.45
C ALA A 216 6.53 9.32 -3.08
N GLY A 217 6.20 8.80 -4.26
CA GLY A 217 4.93 9.05 -4.92
C GLY A 217 4.32 7.75 -5.43
N ARG A 218 2.98 7.69 -5.47
CA ARG A 218 2.24 6.51 -5.93
C ARG A 218 0.86 6.90 -6.45
N TYR A 219 0.29 6.03 -7.25
CA TYR A 219 -1.15 6.03 -7.48
C TYR A 219 -1.82 5.15 -6.43
N GLU A 220 -2.91 5.59 -5.87
CA GLU A 220 -3.69 4.88 -4.86
C GLU A 220 -5.16 4.83 -5.27
N GLN A 221 -5.77 3.64 -5.13
CA GLN A 221 -7.20 3.44 -5.33
C GLN A 221 -7.69 2.41 -4.31
N VAL A 222 -8.74 2.76 -3.58
CA VAL A 222 -9.35 1.92 -2.57
C VAL A 222 -10.84 1.77 -2.87
N ASP A 223 -11.28 0.55 -3.18
CA ASP A 223 -12.68 0.20 -3.33
C ASP A 223 -13.14 -0.53 -2.05
N PHE A 224 -14.36 -0.24 -1.58
CA PHE A 224 -14.93 -0.84 -0.38
C PHE A 224 -16.44 -1.01 -0.50
N ARG A 225 -16.98 -2.07 0.12
CA ARG A 225 -18.42 -2.35 0.17
C ARG A 225 -19.10 -1.40 1.18
N LEU A 226 -20.21 -0.80 0.80
CA LEU A 226 -21.04 0.05 1.64
C LEU A 226 -22.06 -0.76 2.45
N ALA A 227 -22.51 -0.19 3.56
CA ALA A 227 -23.58 -0.71 4.38
C ALA A 227 -24.94 -0.59 3.68
N GLU A 228 -25.94 -1.33 4.19
CA GLU A 228 -27.28 -1.36 3.58
C GLU A 228 -28.17 -0.16 3.96
N ASP A 229 -27.76 0.64 4.93
CA ASP A 229 -28.53 1.74 5.51
C ASP A 229 -28.07 3.14 5.07
N GLY A 230 -27.02 3.20 4.19
CA GLY A 230 -26.46 4.44 3.66
C GLY A 230 -27.11 4.94 2.36
N PRO A 231 -26.57 6.04 1.79
CA PRO A 231 -27.06 6.61 0.51
C PRO A 231 -26.88 5.69 -0.70
N GLY A 232 -25.90 4.79 -0.65
CA GLY A 232 -25.68 3.74 -1.64
C GLY A 232 -25.82 2.35 -1.02
N PRO A 233 -27.05 1.88 -0.70
CA PRO A 233 -27.28 0.65 0.07
C PRO A 233 -26.61 -0.58 -0.56
N GLY A 234 -25.67 -1.21 0.17
CA GLY A 234 -24.90 -2.35 -0.33
C GLY A 234 -24.05 -2.04 -1.56
N GLY A 235 -23.83 -0.79 -1.85
CA GLY A 235 -23.06 -0.30 -3.01
C GLY A 235 -21.55 -0.31 -2.80
N ILE A 236 -20.84 0.51 -3.57
CA ILE A 236 -19.39 0.63 -3.56
C ILE A 236 -19.02 2.08 -3.33
N GLY A 237 -18.11 2.31 -2.36
CA GLY A 237 -17.35 3.55 -2.24
C GLY A 237 -15.97 3.36 -2.83
N ARG A 238 -15.45 4.41 -3.46
CA ARG A 238 -14.09 4.46 -4.00
C ARG A 238 -13.42 5.75 -3.62
N ASP A 239 -12.14 5.64 -3.28
CA ASP A 239 -11.24 6.77 -3.07
C ASP A 239 -10.01 6.56 -3.94
N GLU A 240 -9.76 7.50 -4.85
CA GLU A 240 -8.64 7.48 -5.78
C GLU A 240 -7.80 8.74 -5.63
N THR A 241 -6.46 8.60 -5.55
CA THR A 241 -5.58 9.75 -5.34
C THR A 241 -4.13 9.45 -5.73
N PHE A 242 -3.33 10.51 -5.85
CA PHE A 242 -1.89 10.45 -6.07
C PHE A 242 -1.13 11.15 -4.92
N PRO A 243 -0.81 10.44 -3.82
CA PRO A 243 0.04 10.99 -2.76
C PRO A 243 1.49 11.13 -3.19
N LEU A 244 2.09 12.29 -2.85
CA LEU A 244 3.51 12.59 -2.95
C LEU A 244 4.01 13.07 -1.60
N VAL A 245 4.94 12.34 -0.99
CA VAL A 245 5.39 12.59 0.38
C VAL A 245 6.90 12.62 0.51
N GLY A 246 7.40 13.56 1.31
CA GLY A 246 8.74 13.52 1.86
C GLY A 246 8.78 12.59 3.07
N THR A 247 9.83 11.80 3.23
CA THR A 247 9.96 10.82 4.31
C THR A 247 11.27 11.00 5.08
N ALA A 248 11.23 10.73 6.38
CA ALA A 248 12.41 10.60 7.22
C ALA A 248 12.32 9.26 7.97
N GLU A 249 13.25 8.35 7.71
CA GLU A 249 13.30 7.02 8.30
C GLU A 249 14.47 6.93 9.27
N TRP A 250 14.21 6.48 10.50
CA TRP A 250 15.20 6.18 11.51
C TRP A 250 15.30 4.67 11.75
N SER A 251 16.49 4.13 11.56
CA SER A 251 16.80 2.71 11.70
C SER A 251 17.88 2.51 12.78
N PRO A 252 17.49 2.43 14.07
CA PRO A 252 18.46 2.28 15.18
C PRO A 252 19.22 0.96 15.14
N ASN A 253 18.65 -0.05 14.48
CA ASN A 253 19.24 -1.37 14.25
C ASN A 253 18.63 -1.99 12.99
N PRO A 254 19.20 -3.06 12.42
CA PRO A 254 18.73 -3.66 11.17
C PRO A 254 17.29 -4.20 11.21
N GLY A 255 16.78 -4.49 12.39
CA GLY A 255 15.43 -5.04 12.57
C GLY A 255 14.35 -3.98 12.84
N THR A 256 14.70 -2.72 13.09
CA THR A 256 13.73 -1.69 13.49
C THR A 256 13.79 -0.49 12.58
N ARG A 257 12.65 -0.06 12.06
CA ARG A 257 12.50 1.16 11.28
C ARG A 257 11.30 1.96 11.77
N LEU A 258 11.51 3.25 11.95
CA LEU A 258 10.48 4.24 12.24
C LEU A 258 10.53 5.28 11.12
N SER A 259 9.42 5.48 10.43
CA SER A 259 9.31 6.40 9.30
C SER A 259 8.29 7.47 9.63
N PHE A 260 8.63 8.71 9.39
CA PHE A 260 7.73 9.86 9.43
C PHE A 260 7.57 10.39 8.02
N PHE A 261 6.39 10.87 7.68
CA PHE A 261 6.15 11.42 6.37
C PHE A 261 5.23 12.63 6.42
N VAL A 262 5.42 13.52 5.46
CA VAL A 262 4.56 14.68 5.20
C VAL A 262 4.56 14.97 3.70
N GLY A 263 3.41 15.35 3.19
CA GLY A 263 3.24 15.66 1.77
C GLY A 263 1.81 16.06 1.44
N ALA A 264 1.40 15.74 0.24
CA ALA A 264 0.05 16.03 -0.22
C ALA A 264 -0.48 14.93 -1.15
N GLU A 265 -1.79 14.85 -1.23
CA GLU A 265 -2.55 14.04 -2.15
C GLU A 265 -3.08 14.94 -3.26
N PHE A 266 -2.90 14.49 -4.52
CA PHE A 266 -3.26 15.24 -5.72
C PHE A 266 -4.23 14.43 -6.57
N GLY A 267 -5.12 15.14 -7.30
CA GLY A 267 -6.05 14.53 -8.24
C GLY A 267 -6.96 13.52 -7.55
N GLY A 268 -7.46 13.90 -6.37
CA GLY A 268 -8.34 13.06 -5.59
C GLY A 268 -9.75 13.00 -6.17
N GLU A 269 -10.35 11.82 -6.16
CA GLU A 269 -11.73 11.58 -6.56
C GLU A 269 -12.39 10.58 -5.61
N LEU A 270 -13.57 10.93 -5.14
CA LEU A 270 -14.48 10.04 -4.42
C LEU A 270 -15.62 9.60 -5.35
N GLU A 271 -15.95 8.32 -5.34
CA GLU A 271 -17.07 7.77 -6.12
C GLU A 271 -18.02 6.97 -5.23
N LEU A 272 -19.30 7.21 -5.41
CA LEU A 272 -20.40 6.42 -4.86
C LEU A 272 -21.07 5.65 -6.00
N ALA A 273 -21.15 4.32 -5.88
CA ALA A 273 -21.81 3.46 -6.84
C ALA A 273 -22.88 2.59 -6.17
N ASP A 274 -23.86 2.13 -6.96
CA ASP A 274 -24.89 1.21 -6.49
C ASP A 274 -24.38 -0.23 -6.28
N ALA A 275 -25.21 -1.11 -5.79
CA ALA A 275 -24.88 -2.51 -5.54
C ALA A 275 -24.52 -3.32 -6.81
N GLN A 276 -24.77 -2.79 -7.99
CA GLN A 276 -24.42 -3.35 -9.29
C GLN A 276 -23.16 -2.72 -9.90
N GLY A 277 -22.54 -1.77 -9.18
CA GLY A 277 -21.36 -1.06 -9.64
C GLY A 277 -21.63 0.11 -10.59
N ASN A 278 -22.89 0.53 -10.75
CA ASN A 278 -23.18 1.73 -11.55
C ASN A 278 -22.94 2.98 -10.72
N THR A 279 -22.16 3.92 -11.24
CA THR A 279 -21.85 5.19 -10.57
C THR A 279 -23.13 5.99 -10.31
N ILE A 280 -23.36 6.35 -9.04
CA ILE A 280 -24.43 7.24 -8.58
C ILE A 280 -23.94 8.68 -8.61
N ALA A 281 -22.74 8.92 -8.05
CA ALA A 281 -22.12 10.24 -7.98
C ALA A 281 -20.61 10.13 -7.91
N THR A 282 -19.93 11.17 -8.37
CA THR A 282 -18.48 11.38 -8.21
C THR A 282 -18.23 12.79 -7.73
N SER A 283 -17.17 12.98 -6.96
CA SER A 283 -16.70 14.31 -6.58
C SER A 283 -15.18 14.30 -6.56
N ASP A 284 -14.57 15.19 -7.32
CA ASP A 284 -13.15 15.50 -7.15
C ASP A 284 -12.96 16.18 -5.79
N TYR A 285 -11.76 16.13 -5.24
CA TYR A 285 -11.39 16.94 -4.08
C TYR A 285 -10.09 17.67 -4.29
N ASP A 286 -9.96 18.79 -3.60
CA ASP A 286 -8.78 19.64 -3.68
C ASP A 286 -7.54 18.93 -3.13
N THR A 287 -6.36 19.50 -3.42
CA THR A 287 -5.11 18.96 -2.90
C THR A 287 -5.11 18.95 -1.37
N ALA A 288 -5.07 17.77 -0.78
CA ALA A 288 -5.09 17.56 0.67
C ALA A 288 -3.69 17.37 1.24
N MET A 289 -3.41 17.98 2.40
CA MET A 289 -2.17 17.70 3.13
C MET A 289 -2.24 16.33 3.80
N LEU A 290 -1.15 15.57 3.68
CA LEU A 290 -1.02 14.22 4.23
C LEU A 290 0.21 14.14 5.15
N PHE A 291 0.04 13.59 6.35
CA PHE A 291 1.16 13.30 7.23
C PHE A 291 0.92 12.06 8.09
N GLY A 292 1.98 11.48 8.60
CA GLY A 292 1.84 10.30 9.41
C GLY A 292 3.15 9.66 9.82
N ALA A 293 3.03 8.47 10.38
CA ALA A 293 4.16 7.67 10.83
C ALA A 293 3.92 6.17 10.55
N ALA A 294 5.00 5.46 10.34
CA ALA A 294 4.97 4.01 10.18
C ALA A 294 6.13 3.37 10.96
N PHE A 295 5.94 2.14 11.40
CA PHE A 295 6.99 1.35 11.97
C PHE A 295 7.05 -0.03 11.31
N VAL A 296 8.24 -0.60 11.28
CA VAL A 296 8.50 -2.00 10.93
C VAL A 296 9.50 -2.55 11.93
N TRP A 297 9.16 -3.68 12.51
CA TRP A 297 10.04 -4.42 13.40
C TRP A 297 10.19 -5.85 12.89
N ARG A 298 11.43 -6.37 12.91
CA ARG A 298 11.81 -7.71 12.48
C ARG A 298 12.67 -8.39 13.50
N TYR A 299 12.33 -9.64 13.78
CA TYR A 299 13.06 -10.50 14.68
C TYR A 299 13.41 -11.83 14.01
#